data_22e9ec0bfd05897fa5ea96283ac3b753
#
_entry.id   22e9ec0bfd05897fa5ea96283ac3b753
#
_cell.length_a   1.000
_cell.length_b   1.000
_cell.length_c   1.000
_cell.angle_alpha   90.00
_cell.angle_beta   90.00
_cell.angle_gamma   90.00
#
_symmetry.space_group_name_H-M   'P 1'
#
loop_
_entity.id
_entity.type
_entity.pdbx_description
1 polymer ?
#
loop_
_entity_poly.entity_id
_entity_poly.type
_entity_poly.pdbx_seq_one_letter_code
_entity_poly.pdbx_strand_id
1 'polypeptide(L)'
;IISNKSCGNTYRHNTFVACSGTLTLRHGNRCAVYGNWFFGNGQKGTGGIRLIGEGHRVYNNYLANLEGDDTRSAISFQLGLPDSPPSGYFQVKGAIVAFNTIIDCKSPLAIGVGDEDAGDPSRLLPPIDCVIANNLIACREGRPPLARMDARSQIRLAGNLVAGGTDAAPLPEGMRGTAAPTESSPEGMRRHAAATPAPATATADAPFVHDHIDGPPGGTTRDVRCEQLSGVPGTRRALSDPHSTRA
;
A
#
# COMPACT_ATOMS: atom_id res chain seq x y z
N ILE A 1 -10.24 12.12 -6.86
CA ILE A 1 -10.52 11.54 -5.53
C ILE A 1 -11.65 10.53 -5.63
N ILE A 2 -11.44 9.34 -5.07
CA ILE A 2 -12.50 8.39 -4.74
C ILE A 2 -12.66 8.39 -3.24
N SER A 3 -13.88 8.60 -2.75
CA SER A 3 -14.20 8.54 -1.32
C SER A 3 -15.17 7.39 -1.07
N ASN A 4 -14.63 6.28 -0.57
CA ASN A 4 -15.43 5.10 -0.22
C ASN A 4 -16.36 5.42 0.96
N LYS A 5 -17.62 4.97 0.87
CA LYS A 5 -18.66 5.27 1.86
C LYS A 5 -19.39 4.02 2.39
N SER A 6 -18.90 2.82 2.05
CA SER A 6 -19.53 1.56 2.49
C SER A 6 -18.51 0.46 2.78
N CYS A 7 -18.94 -0.56 3.52
CA CYS A 7 -18.08 -1.69 3.90
C CYS A 7 -17.91 -2.69 2.76
N GLY A 8 -16.83 -3.47 2.83
CA GLY A 8 -16.62 -4.65 1.99
C GLY A 8 -16.39 -4.39 0.50
N ASN A 9 -16.12 -3.13 0.12
CA ASN A 9 -15.86 -2.79 -1.28
C ASN A 9 -14.50 -3.30 -1.75
N THR A 10 -14.44 -3.69 -3.00
CA THR A 10 -13.22 -4.10 -3.67
C THR A 10 -12.89 -3.14 -4.81
N TYR A 11 -11.66 -2.61 -4.78
CA TYR A 11 -11.07 -1.79 -5.84
C TYR A 11 -9.90 -2.57 -6.43
N ARG A 12 -10.05 -3.05 -7.66
CA ARG A 12 -9.02 -3.88 -8.30
C ARG A 12 -8.86 -3.58 -9.78
N HIS A 13 -7.65 -3.78 -10.27
CA HIS A 13 -7.31 -3.69 -11.70
C HIS A 13 -7.66 -2.34 -12.33
N ASN A 14 -7.62 -1.27 -11.54
CA ASN A 14 -7.81 0.09 -12.02
C ASN A 14 -6.46 0.77 -12.27
N THR A 15 -6.44 1.69 -13.21
CA THR A 15 -5.31 2.57 -13.45
C THR A 15 -5.68 4.02 -13.15
N PHE A 16 -4.91 4.64 -12.27
CA PHE A 16 -5.04 6.04 -11.89
C PHE A 16 -3.84 6.81 -12.46
N VAL A 17 -4.08 7.77 -13.32
CA VAL A 17 -3.02 8.55 -13.96
C VAL A 17 -3.17 10.03 -13.60
N ALA A 18 -2.13 10.58 -12.99
CA ALA A 18 -2.04 12.01 -12.62
C ALA A 18 -3.27 12.53 -11.84
N CYS A 19 -3.90 11.66 -11.06
CA CYS A 19 -5.09 12.00 -10.28
C CYS A 19 -4.71 12.76 -9.02
N SER A 20 -5.14 14.00 -8.88
CA SER A 20 -5.00 14.75 -7.63
C SER A 20 -5.90 14.13 -6.54
N GLY A 21 -5.35 13.92 -5.35
CA GLY A 21 -6.02 13.27 -4.21
C GLY A 21 -5.75 11.77 -4.11
N THR A 22 -6.60 11.04 -3.43
CA THR A 22 -6.40 9.63 -3.07
C THR A 22 -7.62 8.76 -3.34
N LEU A 23 -7.42 7.46 -3.43
CA LEU A 23 -8.45 6.48 -3.13
C LEU A 23 -8.56 6.40 -1.60
N THR A 24 -9.61 7.02 -1.04
CA THR A 24 -9.80 7.12 0.40
C THR A 24 -10.83 6.11 0.88
N LEU A 25 -10.42 5.20 1.74
CA LEU A 25 -11.30 4.25 2.43
C LEU A 25 -11.86 4.96 3.68
N ARG A 26 -12.81 5.90 3.46
CA ARG A 26 -13.21 6.87 4.48
C ARG A 26 -14.30 6.37 5.45
N HIS A 27 -15.36 5.81 4.92
CA HIS A 27 -16.45 5.28 5.72
C HIS A 27 -16.78 3.86 5.25
N GLY A 28 -16.70 2.95 6.16
CA GLY A 28 -16.87 1.53 5.88
C GLY A 28 -15.58 0.76 6.11
N ASN A 29 -15.74 -0.46 6.58
CA ASN A 29 -14.68 -1.34 7.02
C ASN A 29 -14.48 -2.49 6.03
N ARG A 30 -13.39 -3.22 6.17
CA ARG A 30 -13.10 -4.48 5.45
C ARG A 30 -13.12 -4.33 3.92
N CYS A 31 -12.64 -3.18 3.42
CA CYS A 31 -12.44 -2.97 1.99
C CYS A 31 -11.11 -3.57 1.53
N ALA A 32 -11.07 -4.02 0.26
CA ALA A 32 -9.88 -4.54 -0.38
C ALA A 32 -9.45 -3.62 -1.55
N VAL A 33 -8.15 -3.31 -1.63
CA VAL A 33 -7.55 -2.53 -2.71
C VAL A 33 -6.36 -3.31 -3.24
N TYR A 34 -6.46 -3.87 -4.44
CA TYR A 34 -5.38 -4.69 -4.98
C TYR A 34 -5.29 -4.68 -6.50
N GLY A 35 -4.09 -4.98 -7.01
CA GLY A 35 -3.86 -5.05 -8.45
C GLY A 35 -4.09 -3.72 -9.17
N ASN A 36 -4.00 -2.59 -8.48
CA ASN A 36 -4.18 -1.28 -9.09
C ASN A 36 -2.85 -0.62 -9.41
N TRP A 37 -2.91 0.29 -10.36
CA TRP A 37 -1.79 1.09 -10.83
C TRP A 37 -2.04 2.57 -10.52
N PHE A 38 -1.09 3.21 -9.85
CA PHE A 38 -1.14 4.63 -9.53
C PHE A 38 0.10 5.30 -10.12
N PHE A 39 -0.07 6.07 -11.17
CA PHE A 39 0.98 6.84 -11.81
C PHE A 39 0.77 8.33 -11.53
N GLY A 40 1.62 8.90 -10.68
CA GLY A 40 1.57 10.32 -10.34
C GLY A 40 2.12 11.23 -11.42
N ASN A 41 3.03 10.72 -12.25
CA ASN A 41 3.72 11.45 -13.31
C ASN A 41 4.39 12.74 -12.81
N GLY A 42 4.79 12.79 -11.53
CA GLY A 42 5.37 13.97 -10.92
C GLY A 42 4.38 15.12 -10.71
N GLN A 43 3.07 14.90 -10.91
CA GLN A 43 2.09 15.97 -10.77
C GLN A 43 1.81 16.24 -9.29
N LYS A 44 1.86 17.51 -8.89
CA LYS A 44 1.61 17.96 -7.52
C LYS A 44 0.23 17.52 -7.02
N GLY A 45 0.19 17.05 -5.77
CA GLY A 45 -1.05 16.66 -5.09
C GLY A 45 -1.58 15.29 -5.47
N THR A 46 -0.87 14.52 -6.31
CA THR A 46 -1.22 13.14 -6.60
C THR A 46 -0.92 12.26 -5.39
N GLY A 47 -1.89 11.47 -4.96
CA GLY A 47 -1.77 10.55 -3.84
C GLY A 47 -2.22 9.14 -4.22
N GLY A 48 -1.97 8.20 -3.33
CA GLY A 48 -2.33 6.81 -3.55
C GLY A 48 -3.54 6.38 -2.72
N ILE A 49 -3.30 5.60 -1.67
CA ILE A 49 -4.36 4.94 -0.89
C ILE A 49 -4.33 5.47 0.55
N ARG A 50 -5.47 6.00 1.01
CA ARG A 50 -5.65 6.52 2.36
C ARG A 50 -6.58 5.64 3.17
N LEU A 51 -6.09 5.15 4.31
CA LEU A 51 -6.82 4.24 5.19
C LEU A 51 -7.45 4.99 6.35
N ILE A 52 -8.74 4.70 6.60
CA ILE A 52 -9.54 5.17 7.74
C ILE A 52 -10.52 4.04 8.07
N GLY A 53 -10.61 3.63 9.34
CA GLY A 53 -11.47 2.52 9.76
C GLY A 53 -10.76 1.18 9.80
N GLU A 54 -11.51 0.08 9.81
CA GLU A 54 -11.02 -1.21 10.26
C GLU A 54 -10.93 -2.28 9.19
N GLY A 55 -9.94 -3.18 9.34
CA GLY A 55 -9.85 -4.45 8.60
C GLY A 55 -9.58 -4.32 7.12
N HIS A 56 -9.03 -3.19 6.67
CA HIS A 56 -8.70 -2.97 5.25
C HIS A 56 -7.52 -3.82 4.81
N ARG A 57 -7.55 -4.24 3.53
CA ARG A 57 -6.49 -5.01 2.89
C ARG A 57 -6.01 -4.27 1.64
N VAL A 58 -4.73 -3.91 1.62
CA VAL A 58 -4.10 -3.17 0.52
C VAL A 58 -2.89 -3.97 0.05
N TYR A 59 -2.98 -4.58 -1.12
CA TYR A 59 -1.93 -5.50 -1.57
C TYR A 59 -1.78 -5.54 -3.09
N ASN A 60 -0.60 -5.93 -3.55
CA ASN A 60 -0.30 -6.06 -4.97
C ASN A 60 -0.62 -4.81 -5.80
N ASN A 61 -0.49 -3.60 -5.23
CA ASN A 61 -0.63 -2.37 -5.98
C ASN A 61 0.75 -1.85 -6.41
N TYR A 62 0.78 -1.15 -7.54
CA TYR A 62 1.93 -0.42 -8.03
C TYR A 62 1.67 1.09 -7.92
N LEU A 63 2.53 1.79 -7.19
CA LEU A 63 2.40 3.23 -6.96
C LEU A 63 3.71 3.91 -7.35
N ALA A 64 3.68 4.82 -8.30
CA ALA A 64 4.89 5.45 -8.82
C ALA A 64 4.76 6.95 -9.05
N ASN A 65 5.83 7.70 -8.75
CA ASN A 65 5.99 9.13 -9.01
C ASN A 65 4.83 10.00 -8.46
N LEU A 66 4.30 9.63 -7.28
CA LEU A 66 3.28 10.38 -6.57
C LEU A 66 3.92 11.54 -5.80
N GLU A 67 3.35 12.75 -5.91
CA GLU A 67 3.89 14.00 -5.33
C GLU A 67 3.10 14.51 -4.10
N GLY A 68 2.15 13.73 -3.62
CA GLY A 68 1.44 14.02 -2.38
C GLY A 68 2.24 13.64 -1.14
N ASP A 69 1.87 14.25 -0.03
CA ASP A 69 2.41 14.00 1.32
C ASP A 69 1.28 13.96 2.33
N ASP A 70 1.62 13.73 3.60
CA ASP A 70 0.68 13.58 4.71
C ASP A 70 -0.47 12.65 4.32
N THR A 71 -1.71 13.13 4.34
CA THR A 71 -2.91 12.36 3.96
C THR A 71 -2.95 11.94 2.49
N ARG A 72 -2.06 12.49 1.66
CA ARG A 72 -1.90 12.15 0.24
C ARG A 72 -0.64 11.36 -0.08
N SER A 73 0.02 10.81 0.90
CA SER A 73 1.15 9.89 0.69
C SER A 73 0.75 8.71 -0.20
N ALA A 74 1.72 7.97 -0.74
CA ALA A 74 1.42 6.82 -1.57
C ALA A 74 0.54 5.81 -0.81
N ILE A 75 0.86 5.53 0.47
CA ILE A 75 -0.06 4.85 1.38
C ILE A 75 -0.05 5.58 2.71
N SER A 76 -1.22 6.02 3.19
CA SER A 76 -1.36 6.76 4.44
C SER A 76 -2.37 6.13 5.40
N PHE A 77 -2.02 6.14 6.69
CA PHE A 77 -2.85 5.68 7.80
C PHE A 77 -3.24 6.89 8.62
N GLN A 78 -4.54 7.19 8.66
CA GLN A 78 -5.04 8.38 9.32
C GLN A 78 -5.22 8.19 10.81
N LEU A 79 -5.02 9.27 11.57
CA LEU A 79 -5.46 9.38 12.96
C LEU A 79 -6.99 9.38 13.04
N GLY A 80 -7.52 8.67 14.01
CA GLY A 80 -8.96 8.63 14.29
C GLY A 80 -9.40 9.64 15.33
N LEU A 81 -10.69 9.95 15.33
CA LEU A 81 -11.36 10.72 16.37
C LEU A 81 -11.80 9.80 17.50
N PRO A 82 -11.57 10.14 18.77
CA PRO A 82 -12.33 9.55 19.88
C PRO A 82 -13.83 9.74 19.64
N ASP A 83 -14.63 8.73 19.92
CA ASP A 83 -16.09 8.78 19.80
C ASP A 83 -16.57 9.31 18.43
N SER A 84 -15.90 8.86 17.36
CA SER A 84 -16.16 9.35 16.01
C SER A 84 -17.61 9.18 15.59
N PRO A 85 -18.31 10.25 15.16
CA PRO A 85 -19.62 10.11 14.56
C PRO A 85 -19.52 9.32 13.23
N PRO A 86 -20.65 8.79 12.71
CA PRO A 86 -20.61 8.04 11.43
C PRO A 86 -20.02 8.80 10.25
N SER A 87 -20.07 10.12 10.26
CA SER A 87 -19.47 11.00 9.23
C SER A 87 -18.03 11.38 9.53
N GLY A 88 -17.47 10.96 10.67
CA GLY A 88 -16.15 11.34 11.14
C GLY A 88 -15.01 10.44 10.60
N TYR A 89 -13.94 10.38 11.37
CA TYR A 89 -12.73 9.62 11.03
C TYR A 89 -12.52 8.52 12.07
N PHE A 90 -12.89 7.30 11.72
CA PHE A 90 -12.70 6.15 12.59
C PHE A 90 -11.21 5.79 12.68
N GLN A 91 -10.81 5.25 13.84
CA GLN A 91 -9.46 4.75 14.05
C GLN A 91 -9.11 3.67 13.01
N VAL A 92 -7.91 3.73 12.45
CA VAL A 92 -7.39 2.64 11.63
C VAL A 92 -7.00 1.47 12.53
N LYS A 93 -7.63 0.32 12.32
CA LYS A 93 -7.41 -0.88 13.12
C LYS A 93 -7.38 -2.14 12.26
N GLY A 94 -6.42 -3.03 12.54
CA GLY A 94 -6.33 -4.34 11.89
C GLY A 94 -6.12 -4.26 10.38
N ALA A 95 -5.53 -3.19 9.86
CA ALA A 95 -5.25 -3.04 8.44
C ALA A 95 -4.02 -3.86 8.04
N ILE A 96 -4.05 -4.44 6.83
CA ILE A 96 -2.92 -5.17 6.25
C ILE A 96 -2.52 -4.49 4.94
N VAL A 97 -1.25 -4.07 4.86
CA VAL A 97 -0.64 -3.48 3.68
C VAL A 97 0.55 -4.35 3.27
N ALA A 98 0.42 -5.11 2.19
CA ALA A 98 1.42 -6.10 1.84
C ALA A 98 1.64 -6.23 0.33
N PHE A 99 2.85 -6.65 -0.06
CA PHE A 99 3.20 -6.94 -1.46
C PHE A 99 2.98 -5.77 -2.43
N ASN A 100 2.93 -4.52 -1.94
CA ASN A 100 2.86 -3.37 -2.81
C ASN A 100 4.25 -2.97 -3.30
N THR A 101 4.29 -2.37 -4.48
CA THR A 101 5.50 -1.77 -5.06
C THR A 101 5.31 -0.26 -5.08
N ILE A 102 6.16 0.47 -4.36
CA ILE A 102 6.12 1.92 -4.22
C ILE A 102 7.43 2.48 -4.74
N ILE A 103 7.40 3.30 -5.79
CA ILE A 103 8.60 3.78 -6.48
C ILE A 103 8.59 5.28 -6.66
N ASP A 104 9.69 5.93 -6.30
CA ASP A 104 9.96 7.35 -6.53
C ASP A 104 8.83 8.30 -6.07
N CYS A 105 8.09 7.91 -5.04
CA CYS A 105 7.06 8.74 -4.44
C CYS A 105 7.67 9.74 -3.45
N LYS A 106 7.11 10.97 -3.39
CA LYS A 106 7.53 12.01 -2.45
C LYS A 106 7.42 11.54 -1.00
N SER A 107 6.34 10.82 -0.68
CA SER A 107 6.05 10.26 0.63
C SER A 107 5.53 8.84 0.45
N PRO A 108 6.40 7.80 0.56
CA PRO A 108 6.00 6.43 0.32
C PRO A 108 4.98 5.90 1.34
N LEU A 109 5.32 5.97 2.62
CA LEU A 109 4.44 5.55 3.72
C LEU A 109 4.33 6.68 4.74
N ALA A 110 3.12 6.94 5.22
CA ALA A 110 2.88 7.90 6.30
C ALA A 110 1.84 7.35 7.28
N ILE A 111 2.21 7.27 8.55
CA ILE A 111 1.45 6.61 9.62
C ILE A 111 1.11 7.63 10.70
N GLY A 112 -0.17 7.72 11.05
CA GLY A 112 -0.66 8.68 12.02
C GLY A 112 -0.72 10.10 11.43
N VAL A 113 -1.35 10.26 10.29
CA VAL A 113 -1.48 11.53 9.56
C VAL A 113 -2.83 12.20 9.78
N GLY A 114 -2.92 13.48 9.43
CA GLY A 114 -4.18 14.23 9.36
C GLY A 114 -4.53 15.03 10.61
N ASP A 115 -3.57 15.28 11.49
CA ASP A 115 -3.65 16.21 12.61
C ASP A 115 -3.26 17.64 12.22
N GLU A 116 -2.27 17.80 11.34
CA GLU A 116 -1.71 19.09 10.96
C GLU A 116 -2.50 19.77 9.82
N ASP A 117 -2.79 19.03 8.75
CA ASP A 117 -3.43 19.58 7.53
C ASP A 117 -4.90 19.95 7.68
N ALA A 118 -5.59 19.40 8.66
CA ALA A 118 -7.02 19.63 8.82
C ALA A 118 -7.34 20.61 9.94
N GLY A 119 -6.34 21.13 10.65
CA GLY A 119 -6.56 22.01 11.80
C GLY A 119 -7.43 21.36 12.89
N ASP A 120 -7.46 20.03 12.92
CA ASP A 120 -8.31 19.27 13.83
C ASP A 120 -7.46 18.51 14.86
N PRO A 121 -7.12 19.17 15.98
CA PRO A 121 -6.32 18.57 17.05
C PRO A 121 -7.07 17.45 17.79
N SER A 122 -8.34 17.20 17.47
CA SER A 122 -9.14 16.15 18.10
C SER A 122 -8.85 14.75 17.57
N ARG A 123 -8.08 14.62 16.48
CA ARG A 123 -7.66 13.31 15.93
C ARG A 123 -6.54 12.72 16.74
N LEU A 124 -6.88 11.99 17.77
CA LEU A 124 -5.93 11.50 18.77
C LEU A 124 -5.63 10.00 18.67
N LEU A 125 -6.49 9.22 17.99
CA LEU A 125 -6.38 7.77 17.99
C LEU A 125 -5.41 7.30 16.90
N PRO A 126 -4.21 6.77 17.28
CA PRO A 126 -3.25 6.27 16.33
C PRO A 126 -3.71 4.94 15.69
N PRO A 127 -3.17 4.57 14.53
CA PRO A 127 -3.37 3.23 13.96
C PRO A 127 -2.90 2.13 14.92
N ILE A 128 -3.71 1.07 15.08
CA ILE A 128 -3.39 -0.06 15.95
C ILE A 128 -3.64 -1.42 15.26
N ASP A 129 -2.96 -2.45 15.75
CA ASP A 129 -3.09 -3.84 15.28
C ASP A 129 -2.84 -3.99 13.77
N CYS A 130 -2.03 -3.12 13.17
CA CYS A 130 -1.82 -3.11 11.72
C CYS A 130 -0.53 -3.85 11.32
N VAL A 131 -0.48 -4.31 10.09
CA VAL A 131 0.67 -5.00 9.50
C VAL A 131 1.07 -4.34 8.19
N ILE A 132 2.35 -4.03 8.03
CA ILE A 132 2.96 -3.59 6.78
C ILE A 132 4.06 -4.60 6.45
N ALA A 133 3.85 -5.43 5.42
CA ALA A 133 4.74 -6.56 5.18
C ALA A 133 5.04 -6.80 3.70
N ASN A 134 6.27 -7.25 3.44
CA ASN A 134 6.70 -7.72 2.10
C ASN A 134 6.46 -6.68 0.98
N ASN A 135 6.51 -5.39 1.30
CA ASN A 135 6.43 -4.34 0.28
C ASN A 135 7.82 -4.03 -0.28
N LEU A 136 7.89 -3.61 -1.54
CA LEU A 136 9.07 -2.99 -2.13
C LEU A 136 8.89 -1.47 -2.13
N ILE A 137 9.83 -0.78 -1.53
CA ILE A 137 9.85 0.67 -1.48
C ILE A 137 11.17 1.15 -2.08
N ALA A 138 11.12 1.66 -3.31
CA ALA A 138 12.24 2.34 -3.93
C ALA A 138 12.11 3.83 -3.67
N CYS A 139 12.89 4.32 -2.73
CA CYS A 139 12.84 5.70 -2.31
C CYS A 139 13.60 6.62 -3.29
N ARG A 140 13.10 7.81 -3.47
CA ARG A 140 13.82 8.92 -4.08
C ARG A 140 15.01 9.30 -3.19
N GLU A 141 16.10 9.76 -3.79
CA GLU A 141 17.27 10.23 -3.05
C GLU A 141 16.86 11.25 -1.96
N GLY A 142 17.43 11.09 -0.78
CA GLY A 142 17.14 11.93 0.39
C GLY A 142 15.75 11.76 1.00
N ARG A 143 14.95 10.78 0.56
CA ARG A 143 13.61 10.52 1.11
C ARG A 143 13.57 9.22 1.91
N PRO A 144 13.01 9.22 3.13
CA PRO A 144 12.86 8.00 3.91
C PRO A 144 11.68 7.13 3.40
N PRO A 145 11.71 5.81 3.64
CA PRO A 145 10.60 4.91 3.31
C PRO A 145 9.34 5.19 4.16
N LEU A 146 9.56 5.64 5.40
CA LEU A 146 8.53 6.14 6.31
C LEU A 146 8.69 7.66 6.42
N ALA A 147 7.85 8.41 5.70
CA ALA A 147 7.85 9.86 5.74
C ALA A 147 7.34 10.40 7.08
N ARG A 148 6.48 9.63 7.73
CA ARG A 148 5.96 9.89 9.08
C ARG A 148 5.64 8.57 9.79
N MET A 149 5.93 8.50 11.08
CA MET A 149 5.54 7.43 11.99
C MET A 149 5.13 8.02 13.32
N ASP A 150 3.86 7.99 13.63
CA ASP A 150 3.37 8.33 14.97
C ASP A 150 3.82 7.25 15.95
N ALA A 151 4.58 7.63 16.96
CA ALA A 151 5.19 6.70 17.93
C ALA A 151 4.17 5.91 18.76
N ARG A 152 2.93 6.35 18.83
CA ARG A 152 1.84 5.67 19.53
C ARG A 152 1.20 4.56 18.69
N SER A 153 1.52 4.52 17.38
CA SER A 153 0.94 3.54 16.47
C SER A 153 1.47 2.13 16.74
N GLN A 154 0.57 1.16 16.68
CA GLN A 154 0.89 -0.26 16.82
C GLN A 154 0.92 -0.91 15.43
N ILE A 155 2.07 -0.79 14.77
CA ILE A 155 2.32 -1.30 13.42
C ILE A 155 3.41 -2.37 13.47
N ARG A 156 3.10 -3.57 13.03
CA ARG A 156 4.10 -4.59 12.80
C ARG A 156 4.66 -4.45 11.38
N LEU A 157 5.95 -4.15 11.29
CA LEU A 157 6.70 -4.17 10.03
C LEU A 157 7.36 -5.53 9.85
N ALA A 158 7.31 -6.13 8.66
CA ALA A 158 7.93 -7.43 8.41
C ALA A 158 8.33 -7.61 6.94
N GLY A 159 9.57 -8.00 6.68
CA GLY A 159 10.04 -8.39 5.35
C GLY A 159 9.95 -7.32 4.26
N ASN A 160 9.82 -6.03 4.62
CA ASN A 160 9.80 -4.97 3.64
C ASN A 160 11.21 -4.72 3.08
N LEU A 161 11.30 -4.52 1.77
CA LEU A 161 12.55 -4.21 1.07
C LEU A 161 12.58 -2.73 0.72
N VAL A 162 13.69 -2.08 1.04
CA VAL A 162 13.90 -0.65 0.79
C VAL A 162 15.13 -0.47 -0.09
N ALA A 163 14.97 0.25 -1.20
CA ALA A 163 16.05 0.62 -2.09
C ALA A 163 16.19 2.14 -2.16
N GLY A 164 17.41 2.66 -2.16
CA GLY A 164 17.67 4.10 -2.17
C GLY A 164 17.22 4.79 -0.89
N GLY A 165 16.91 6.07 -0.98
CA GLY A 165 16.46 6.86 0.15
C GLY A 165 17.58 7.66 0.82
N THR A 166 17.57 7.74 2.14
CA THR A 166 18.56 8.46 2.93
C THR A 166 19.30 7.51 3.87
N ASP A 167 20.59 7.69 4.00
CA ASP A 167 21.45 7.01 4.99
C ASP A 167 21.44 7.70 6.35
N ALA A 168 20.64 8.76 6.51
CA ALA A 168 20.64 9.61 7.71
C ALA A 168 20.14 8.89 8.97
N ALA A 169 19.41 7.79 8.85
CA ALA A 169 18.94 6.99 9.97
C ALA A 169 18.86 5.51 9.60
N PRO A 170 19.08 4.60 10.56
CA PRO A 170 18.90 3.18 10.32
C PRO A 170 17.44 2.87 9.95
N LEU A 171 17.26 1.87 9.09
CA LEU A 171 15.92 1.40 8.74
C LEU A 171 15.24 0.81 9.98
N PRO A 172 13.93 1.04 10.14
CA PRO A 172 13.16 0.42 11.21
C PRO A 172 13.24 -1.12 11.15
N GLU A 173 13.12 -1.76 12.30
CA GLU A 173 13.00 -3.22 12.38
C GLU A 173 11.87 -3.70 11.45
N GLY A 174 12.11 -4.80 10.72
CA GLY A 174 11.17 -5.31 9.71
C GLY A 174 11.27 -4.65 8.32
N MET A 175 12.21 -3.71 8.15
CA MET A 175 12.64 -3.17 6.87
C MET A 175 14.10 -3.52 6.60
N ARG A 176 14.44 -3.86 5.37
CA ARG A 176 15.80 -4.24 4.97
C ARG A 176 16.20 -3.55 3.68
N GLY A 177 17.41 -3.04 3.66
CA GLY A 177 18.00 -2.45 2.46
C GLY A 177 18.19 -3.50 1.34
N THR A 178 17.99 -3.06 0.10
CA THR A 178 18.22 -3.85 -1.12
C THR A 178 18.78 -2.96 -2.23
N ALA A 179 19.34 -3.58 -3.26
CA ALA A 179 19.75 -2.83 -4.44
C ALA A 179 18.55 -2.12 -5.08
N ALA A 180 18.81 -0.97 -5.70
CA ALA A 180 17.76 -0.24 -6.42
C ALA A 180 17.20 -1.11 -7.56
N PRO A 181 15.91 -1.00 -7.87
CA PRO A 181 15.34 -1.62 -9.04
C PRO A 181 16.04 -1.09 -10.30
N THR A 182 16.72 -1.95 -11.05
CA THR A 182 17.56 -1.54 -12.19
C THR A 182 16.88 -1.72 -13.54
N GLU A 183 15.80 -2.50 -13.60
CA GLU A 183 15.09 -2.75 -14.86
C GLU A 183 13.91 -1.80 -15.01
N SER A 184 13.87 -1.12 -16.15
CA SER A 184 12.69 -0.40 -16.62
C SER A 184 11.99 -1.28 -17.66
N SER A 185 10.70 -1.52 -17.50
CA SER A 185 9.92 -2.13 -18.57
C SER A 185 9.81 -1.14 -19.76
N PRO A 186 9.45 -1.61 -20.96
CA PRO A 186 9.16 -0.73 -22.09
C PRO A 186 8.12 0.37 -21.78
N GLU A 187 7.24 0.10 -20.80
CA GLU A 187 6.23 1.05 -20.33
C GLU A 187 6.76 2.00 -19.25
N GLY A 188 8.07 2.03 -18.98
CA GLY A 188 8.69 2.90 -17.98
C GLY A 188 8.52 2.46 -16.52
N MET A 189 8.06 1.24 -16.31
CA MET A 189 7.92 0.68 -14.97
C MET A 189 9.26 0.15 -14.47
N ARG A 190 9.67 0.53 -13.28
CA ARG A 190 10.86 -0.02 -12.62
C ARG A 190 10.50 -1.30 -11.88
N ARG A 191 11.29 -2.34 -12.11
CA ARG A 191 11.17 -3.64 -11.44
C ARG A 191 12.47 -3.99 -10.75
N HIS A 192 12.38 -4.82 -9.74
CA HIS A 192 13.58 -5.38 -9.14
C HIS A 192 14.19 -6.39 -10.12
N ALA A 193 15.36 -6.08 -10.65
CA ALA A 193 16.14 -7.04 -11.43
C ALA A 193 16.70 -8.10 -10.49
N ALA A 194 16.33 -9.34 -10.71
CA ALA A 194 16.79 -10.53 -10.03
C ALA A 194 16.16 -10.80 -8.64
N ALA A 195 15.70 -12.02 -8.60
CA ALA A 195 15.21 -12.76 -7.48
C ALA A 195 16.21 -12.83 -6.31
N THR A 196 16.28 -11.79 -5.51
CA THR A 196 16.59 -12.06 -4.12
C THR A 196 15.27 -12.51 -3.49
N PRO A 197 15.16 -13.79 -3.07
CA PRO A 197 13.98 -14.25 -2.40
C PRO A 197 13.67 -13.28 -1.27
N ALA A 198 12.54 -12.58 -1.32
CA ALA A 198 12.04 -11.98 -0.11
C ALA A 198 11.99 -13.11 0.91
N PRO A 199 12.63 -12.99 2.08
CA PRO A 199 12.51 -14.03 3.06
C PRO A 199 11.02 -14.24 3.27
N ALA A 200 10.58 -15.47 3.09
CA ALA A 200 9.22 -15.88 3.33
C ALA A 200 8.94 -15.82 4.84
N THR A 201 8.96 -14.61 5.39
CA THR A 201 8.21 -14.29 6.59
C THR A 201 6.77 -14.04 6.13
N ALA A 202 6.27 -15.02 5.33
CA ALA A 202 4.85 -15.17 5.18
C ALA A 202 4.33 -15.32 6.59
N THR A 203 3.68 -14.29 7.09
CA THR A 203 2.77 -14.52 8.19
C THR A 203 1.76 -15.51 7.65
N ALA A 204 1.71 -16.70 8.23
CA ALA A 204 0.85 -17.80 7.80
C ALA A 204 -0.64 -17.41 7.68
N ASP A 205 -0.98 -16.19 8.09
CA ASP A 205 -2.30 -15.61 8.16
C ASP A 205 -2.60 -14.57 7.07
N ALA A 206 -1.78 -14.42 6.02
CA ALA A 206 -2.11 -13.55 4.90
C ALA A 206 -2.92 -14.32 3.84
N PRO A 207 -4.25 -14.25 3.85
CA PRO A 207 -5.11 -15.10 3.00
C PRO A 207 -5.15 -14.69 1.52
N PHE A 208 -4.27 -13.76 1.07
CA PHE A 208 -4.34 -13.11 -0.25
C PHE A 208 -3.05 -13.25 -1.08
N VAL A 209 -2.27 -14.28 -0.80
CA VAL A 209 -0.96 -14.52 -1.41
C VAL A 209 -1.00 -14.86 -2.91
N HIS A 210 -2.16 -15.02 -3.51
CA HIS A 210 -2.29 -15.68 -4.81
C HIS A 210 -2.85 -14.83 -5.97
N ASP A 211 -3.12 -13.54 -5.78
CA ASP A 211 -3.53 -12.72 -6.91
C ASP A 211 -2.30 -12.18 -7.64
N HIS A 212 -2.03 -12.76 -8.81
CA HIS A 212 -1.04 -12.25 -9.73
C HIS A 212 -1.48 -10.89 -10.28
N ILE A 213 -0.59 -9.91 -10.24
CA ILE A 213 -0.71 -8.76 -11.12
C ILE A 213 -0.17 -9.22 -12.47
N ASP A 214 -1.05 -9.61 -13.38
CA ASP A 214 -0.72 -9.55 -14.78
C ASP A 214 -0.41 -8.09 -15.08
N GLY A 215 0.66 -7.81 -15.81
CA GLY A 215 1.04 -6.44 -16.17
C GLY A 215 -0.11 -5.65 -16.79
N PRO A 216 0.04 -4.33 -17.06
CA PRO A 216 -0.99 -3.54 -17.72
C PRO A 216 -1.44 -4.26 -19.00
N PRO A 217 -2.68 -4.07 -19.46
CA PRO A 217 -3.21 -4.75 -20.62
C PRO A 217 -2.22 -4.71 -21.80
N GLY A 218 -1.65 -5.86 -22.16
CA GLY A 218 -0.59 -5.99 -23.19
C GLY A 218 0.80 -6.35 -22.71
N GLY A 219 1.07 -6.42 -21.41
CA GLY A 219 2.38 -6.80 -20.86
C GLY A 219 2.44 -8.25 -20.36
N THR A 220 3.37 -9.05 -20.87
CA THR A 220 3.57 -10.47 -20.49
C THR A 220 4.61 -10.63 -19.38
N THR A 221 4.66 -9.77 -18.39
CA THR A 221 5.69 -9.87 -17.35
C THR A 221 5.06 -10.02 -15.96
N ARG A 222 5.29 -11.20 -15.39
CA ARG A 222 4.85 -11.59 -14.05
C ARG A 222 5.67 -10.86 -12.99
N ASP A 223 5.02 -10.34 -11.95
CA ASP A 223 5.72 -9.83 -10.77
C ASP A 223 6.36 -11.02 -10.04
N VAL A 224 7.68 -11.05 -9.99
CA VAL A 224 8.50 -12.12 -9.38
C VAL A 224 8.12 -12.40 -7.91
N ARG A 225 7.43 -11.48 -7.25
CA ARG A 225 7.03 -11.65 -5.85
C ARG A 225 5.79 -12.51 -5.65
N CYS A 226 4.86 -12.47 -6.58
CA CYS A 226 3.68 -13.32 -6.51
C CYS A 226 4.04 -14.78 -6.78
N GLU A 227 5.07 -15.05 -7.58
CA GLU A 227 5.50 -16.42 -7.91
C GLU A 227 6.20 -17.14 -6.75
N GLN A 228 6.92 -16.43 -5.90
CA GLN A 228 7.68 -17.06 -4.79
C GLN A 228 6.82 -17.61 -3.67
N LEU A 229 5.56 -17.21 -3.61
CA LEU A 229 4.61 -17.72 -2.61
C LEU A 229 3.74 -18.86 -3.13
N SER A 230 3.78 -19.13 -4.43
CA SER A 230 3.06 -20.27 -5.05
C SER A 230 3.69 -21.65 -4.77
N GLY A 231 4.86 -21.67 -4.13
CA GLY A 231 5.57 -22.90 -3.74
C GLY A 231 5.05 -23.59 -2.46
N VAL A 232 3.99 -23.08 -1.82
CA VAL A 232 3.37 -23.77 -0.68
C VAL A 232 2.39 -24.81 -1.21
N PRO A 233 2.67 -26.13 -1.04
CA PRO A 233 1.75 -27.16 -1.49
C PRO A 233 0.43 -27.07 -0.71
N GLY A 234 -0.68 -26.89 -1.40
CA GLY A 234 -2.00 -27.15 -0.84
C GLY A 234 -3.05 -26.04 -0.87
N THR A 235 -2.82 -24.88 -1.41
CA THR A 235 -3.80 -23.78 -1.38
C THR A 235 -4.25 -23.29 -2.75
N ARG A 236 -4.57 -24.22 -3.66
CA ARG A 236 -5.38 -23.88 -4.85
C ARG A 236 -6.86 -24.03 -4.48
N ARG A 237 -7.49 -23.00 -3.96
CA ARG A 237 -8.93 -22.80 -4.10
C ARG A 237 -9.14 -21.57 -4.95
N ALA A 238 -9.46 -21.81 -6.22
CA ALA A 238 -10.08 -20.81 -7.06
C ALA A 238 -11.36 -20.36 -6.35
N LEU A 239 -11.44 -19.08 -6.00
CA LEU A 239 -12.72 -18.45 -5.74
C LEU A 239 -13.43 -18.38 -7.10
N SER A 240 -14.29 -19.38 -7.36
CA SER A 240 -15.23 -19.32 -8.46
C SER A 240 -16.09 -18.06 -8.31
N ASP A 241 -16.08 -17.24 -9.33
CA ASP A 241 -16.94 -16.08 -9.46
C ASP A 241 -18.41 -16.53 -9.47
N PRO A 242 -19.26 -16.15 -8.50
CA PRO A 242 -20.65 -16.61 -8.46
C PRO A 242 -21.56 -15.95 -9.53
N HIS A 243 -21.02 -15.18 -10.46
CA HIS A 243 -21.81 -14.45 -11.45
C HIS A 243 -21.58 -14.84 -12.90
N SER A 244 -20.96 -16.00 -13.21
CA SER A 244 -20.86 -16.47 -14.59
C SER A 244 -21.97 -17.47 -14.97
N THR A 245 -23.20 -17.14 -14.70
CA THR A 245 -24.35 -17.80 -15.34
C THR A 245 -25.38 -16.78 -15.75
N ARG A 246 -25.25 -16.27 -16.98
CA ARG A 246 -26.40 -15.97 -17.84
C ARG A 246 -26.02 -15.99 -19.32
N ALA A 247 -26.58 -16.98 -19.94
CA ALA A 247 -26.97 -17.22 -21.35
C ALA A 247 -25.90 -17.14 -22.40
#